data_9c89486df6355a6313ab56da192815ec
#
_entry.id   9c89486df6355a6313ab56da192815ec
#
_cell.length_a   1.000
_cell.length_b   1.000
_cell.length_c   1.000
_cell.angle_alpha   90.00
_cell.angle_beta   90.00
_cell.angle_gamma   90.00
#
_symmetry.space_group_name_H-M   'P 1'
#
loop_
_entity.id
_entity.type
_entity.pdbx_description
1 polymer ?
#
loop_
_entity_poly.entity_id
_entity_poly.type
_entity_poly.pdbx_seq_one_letter_code
_entity_poly.pdbx_strand_id
1 'polypeptide(L)'
;IDNRLLHGIVATQWVPEFHPQRLMIIDDEYANDPTKKAGMRMAKPAGVALSSISRETAYANFAAGKYDDHTVFVVVRDPQVVLDLQEAGQKVPRLTVGGTVDPAEGVGATQVSRRAYVLDSQVPTYSAIAGNGCDITVQYVCADKCEPLSKYVSL
;
A
#
# COMPACT_ATOMS: atom_id res chain seq x y z
N ILE A 1 0.72 0.92 2.89
CA ILE A 1 -0.08 2.16 2.69
C ILE A 1 0.85 3.34 2.74
N ASP A 2 0.86 4.16 1.69
CA ASP A 2 1.57 5.45 1.67
C ASP A 2 0.81 6.46 0.79
N ASN A 3 0.46 7.61 1.38
CA ASN A 3 -0.30 8.66 0.70
C ASN A 3 0.45 9.35 -0.46
N ARG A 4 1.78 9.23 -0.48
CA ARG A 4 2.65 9.76 -1.53
C ARG A 4 2.97 8.73 -2.62
N LEU A 5 2.52 7.48 -2.44
CA LEU A 5 2.79 6.36 -3.35
C LEU A 5 4.30 6.12 -3.55
N LEU A 6 4.82 6.19 -4.77
CA LEU A 6 6.25 6.04 -5.02
C LEU A 6 6.98 7.36 -4.79
N HIS A 7 7.83 7.39 -3.79
CA HIS A 7 8.71 8.50 -3.42
C HIS A 7 10.05 7.97 -2.88
N GLY A 8 10.94 8.87 -2.48
CA GLY A 8 12.31 8.53 -2.07
C GLY A 8 12.41 7.40 -1.04
N ILE A 9 11.60 7.41 0.02
CA ILE A 9 11.64 6.39 1.07
C ILE A 9 11.25 5.01 0.52
N VAL A 10 10.17 4.93 -0.27
CA VAL A 10 9.75 3.67 -0.90
C VAL A 10 10.86 3.16 -1.82
N ALA A 11 11.40 4.03 -2.68
CA ALA A 11 12.43 3.65 -3.65
C ALA A 11 13.76 3.26 -3.01
N THR A 12 14.20 3.94 -1.94
CA THR A 12 15.54 3.79 -1.38
C THR A 12 15.61 2.91 -0.13
N GLN A 13 14.50 2.66 0.54
CA GLN A 13 14.46 1.85 1.76
C GLN A 13 13.58 0.59 1.59
N TRP A 14 12.31 0.74 1.25
CA TRP A 14 11.39 -0.39 1.20
C TRP A 14 11.66 -1.33 0.03
N VAL A 15 11.91 -0.82 -1.16
CA VAL A 15 12.22 -1.68 -2.33
C VAL A 15 13.52 -2.45 -2.13
N PRO A 16 14.63 -1.86 -1.67
CA PRO A 16 15.83 -2.62 -1.34
C PRO A 16 15.65 -3.64 -0.21
N GLU A 17 14.80 -3.38 0.77
CA GLU A 17 14.53 -4.32 1.86
C GLU A 17 13.82 -5.59 1.38
N PHE A 18 12.85 -5.45 0.49
CA PHE A 18 12.03 -6.57 0.02
C PHE A 18 12.48 -7.19 -1.29
N HIS A 19 13.38 -6.53 -2.03
CA HIS A 19 13.88 -6.99 -3.33
C HIS A 19 12.79 -7.50 -4.30
N PRO A 20 11.68 -6.76 -4.51
CA PRO A 20 10.62 -7.22 -5.38
C PRO A 20 11.06 -7.21 -6.84
N GLN A 21 10.50 -8.13 -7.64
CA GLN A 21 10.68 -8.09 -9.09
C GLN A 21 9.87 -6.96 -9.73
N ARG A 22 8.75 -6.59 -9.11
CA ARG A 22 7.86 -5.52 -9.57
C ARG A 22 7.41 -4.63 -8.44
N LEU A 23 7.52 -3.33 -8.65
CA LEU A 23 6.88 -2.30 -7.85
C LEU A 23 5.58 -1.91 -8.54
N MET A 24 4.46 -1.95 -7.82
CA MET A 24 3.14 -1.68 -8.36
C MET A 24 2.46 -0.56 -7.58
N ILE A 25 2.09 0.48 -8.29
CA ILE A 25 1.26 1.58 -7.78
C ILE A 25 -0.15 1.36 -8.29
N ILE A 26 -1.12 1.18 -7.39
CA ILE A 26 -2.53 1.05 -7.75
C ILE A 26 -3.26 2.28 -7.26
N ASP A 27 -3.55 3.19 -8.20
CA ASP A 27 -4.22 4.45 -7.90
C ASP A 27 -4.84 5.02 -9.17
N ASP A 28 -6.15 5.28 -9.15
CA ASP A 28 -6.89 5.71 -10.33
C ASP A 28 -6.49 7.10 -10.80
N GLU A 29 -6.21 8.02 -9.88
CA GLU A 29 -5.77 9.37 -10.21
C GLU A 29 -4.40 9.35 -10.91
N TYR A 30 -3.42 8.65 -10.32
CA TYR A 30 -2.07 8.58 -10.87
C TYR A 30 -1.99 7.76 -12.16
N ALA A 31 -2.84 6.76 -12.32
CA ALA A 31 -2.89 5.97 -13.54
C ALA A 31 -3.42 6.75 -14.75
N ASN A 32 -4.33 7.70 -14.51
CA ASN A 32 -5.01 8.46 -15.53
C ASN A 32 -4.38 9.85 -15.81
N ASP A 33 -3.42 10.28 -14.99
CA ASP A 33 -2.69 11.54 -15.15
C ASP A 33 -1.31 11.28 -15.75
N PRO A 34 -1.04 11.68 -17.02
CA PRO A 34 0.25 11.44 -17.67
C PRO A 34 1.44 12.06 -16.92
N THR A 35 1.25 13.23 -16.31
CA THR A 35 2.32 13.92 -15.56
C THR A 35 2.66 13.17 -14.28
N LYS A 36 1.65 12.77 -13.51
CA LYS A 36 1.84 11.97 -12.29
C LYS A 36 2.47 10.61 -12.61
N LYS A 37 2.00 9.96 -13.68
CA LYS A 37 2.55 8.69 -14.15
C LYS A 37 4.02 8.82 -14.59
N ALA A 38 4.38 9.90 -15.27
CA ALA A 38 5.77 10.21 -15.63
C ALA A 38 6.64 10.42 -14.37
N GLY A 39 6.14 11.13 -13.36
CA GLY A 39 6.80 11.31 -12.08
C GLY A 39 7.10 9.99 -11.37
N MET A 40 6.16 9.04 -11.37
CA MET A 40 6.38 7.70 -10.82
C MET A 40 7.51 6.95 -11.56
N ARG A 41 7.55 7.05 -12.90
CA ARG A 41 8.64 6.44 -13.68
C ARG A 41 10.01 7.01 -13.35
N MET A 42 10.10 8.32 -13.12
CA MET A 42 11.36 8.98 -12.73
C MET A 42 11.84 8.57 -11.34
N ALA A 43 10.91 8.28 -10.43
CA ALA A 43 11.22 7.84 -9.07
C ALA A 43 11.55 6.33 -8.98
N LYS A 44 11.37 5.59 -10.07
CA LYS A 44 11.57 4.12 -10.11
C LYS A 44 13.03 3.76 -9.79
N PRO A 45 13.28 2.87 -8.82
CA PRO A 45 14.60 2.34 -8.59
C PRO A 45 15.09 1.48 -9.76
N ALA A 46 16.43 1.40 -9.94
CA ALA A 46 17.02 0.56 -10.96
C ALA A 46 16.76 -0.92 -10.69
N GLY A 47 16.62 -1.71 -11.75
CA GLY A 47 16.49 -3.17 -11.66
C GLY A 47 15.10 -3.68 -11.24
N VAL A 48 14.11 -2.81 -11.03
CA VAL A 48 12.75 -3.18 -10.66
C VAL A 48 11.78 -2.79 -11.77
N ALA A 49 10.88 -3.68 -12.16
CA ALA A 49 9.79 -3.32 -13.06
C ALA A 49 8.77 -2.43 -12.33
N LEU A 50 8.18 -1.45 -13.01
CA LEU A 50 7.16 -0.56 -12.45
C LEU A 50 5.85 -0.71 -13.21
N SER A 51 4.76 -0.88 -12.46
CA SER A 51 3.39 -0.69 -12.93
C SER A 51 2.76 0.46 -12.16
N SER A 52 2.19 1.44 -12.87
CA SER A 52 1.33 2.48 -12.30
C SER A 52 -0.01 2.39 -13.03
N ILE A 53 -0.99 1.78 -12.40
CA ILE A 53 -2.23 1.31 -13.04
C ILE A 53 -3.45 1.62 -12.16
N SER A 54 -4.62 1.66 -12.80
CA SER A 54 -5.91 1.82 -12.12
C SER A 54 -6.28 0.55 -11.33
N ARG A 55 -7.22 0.70 -10.40
CA ARG A 55 -7.81 -0.43 -9.67
C ARG A 55 -8.38 -1.47 -10.61
N GLU A 56 -9.19 -1.05 -11.59
CA GLU A 56 -9.79 -1.94 -12.58
C GLU A 56 -8.73 -2.76 -13.34
N THR A 57 -7.69 -2.08 -13.83
CA THR A 57 -6.58 -2.76 -14.54
C THR A 57 -5.82 -3.72 -13.62
N ALA A 58 -5.56 -3.32 -12.38
CA ALA A 58 -4.88 -4.17 -11.42
C ALA A 58 -5.68 -5.44 -11.13
N TYR A 59 -6.95 -5.31 -10.81
CA TYR A 59 -7.82 -6.46 -10.50
C TYR A 59 -7.94 -7.43 -11.68
N ALA A 60 -8.13 -6.90 -12.90
CA ALA A 60 -8.18 -7.72 -14.11
C ALA A 60 -6.85 -8.45 -14.36
N ASN A 61 -5.73 -7.77 -14.19
CA ASN A 61 -4.41 -8.38 -14.39
C ASN A 61 -4.09 -9.46 -13.35
N PHE A 62 -4.42 -9.24 -12.09
CA PHE A 62 -4.25 -10.25 -11.04
C PHE A 62 -5.17 -11.46 -11.28
N ALA A 63 -6.44 -11.24 -11.63
CA ALA A 63 -7.37 -12.31 -11.95
C ALA A 63 -6.93 -13.14 -13.16
N ALA A 64 -6.25 -12.52 -14.13
CA ALA A 64 -5.68 -13.20 -15.29
C ALA A 64 -4.34 -13.94 -15.01
N GLY A 65 -3.84 -13.92 -13.77
CA GLY A 65 -2.59 -14.55 -13.38
C GLY A 65 -1.32 -13.86 -13.92
N LYS A 66 -1.42 -12.60 -14.36
CA LYS A 66 -0.32 -11.88 -15.01
C LYS A 66 0.92 -11.73 -14.14
N TYR A 67 0.76 -11.80 -12.81
CA TYR A 67 1.82 -11.59 -11.83
C TYR A 67 2.12 -12.83 -10.98
N ASP A 68 1.59 -14.00 -11.33
CA ASP A 68 1.72 -15.22 -10.53
C ASP A 68 3.17 -15.65 -10.32
N ASP A 69 4.05 -15.35 -11.29
CA ASP A 69 5.48 -15.63 -11.24
C ASP A 69 6.31 -14.50 -10.63
N HIS A 70 5.68 -13.44 -10.13
CA HIS A 70 6.36 -12.24 -9.64
C HIS A 70 6.23 -12.07 -8.14
N THR A 71 7.31 -11.59 -7.52
CA THR A 71 7.20 -10.92 -6.23
C THR A 71 6.81 -9.46 -6.49
N VAL A 72 5.64 -9.08 -6.03
CA VAL A 72 5.07 -7.75 -6.26
C VAL A 72 5.02 -6.98 -4.94
N PHE A 73 5.64 -5.79 -4.94
CA PHE A 73 5.50 -4.83 -3.85
C PHE A 73 4.46 -3.79 -4.27
N VAL A 74 3.32 -3.81 -3.61
CA VAL A 74 2.18 -2.94 -3.92
C VAL A 74 2.19 -1.73 -3.00
N VAL A 75 2.03 -0.53 -3.56
CA VAL A 75 1.84 0.72 -2.81
C VAL A 75 0.51 1.33 -3.18
N VAL A 76 -0.30 1.60 -2.17
CA VAL A 76 -1.65 2.16 -2.29
C VAL A 76 -1.90 3.22 -1.23
N ARG A 77 -2.84 4.13 -1.48
CA ARG A 77 -3.32 5.11 -0.49
C ARG A 77 -4.48 4.58 0.35
N ASP A 78 -5.30 3.73 -0.25
CA ASP A 78 -6.56 3.25 0.31
C ASP A 78 -6.47 1.77 0.66
N PRO A 79 -6.69 1.39 1.93
CA PRO A 79 -6.67 -0.02 2.34
C PRO A 79 -7.75 -0.87 1.65
N GLN A 80 -8.81 -0.27 1.12
CA GLN A 80 -9.85 -1.00 0.39
C GLN A 80 -9.27 -1.75 -0.81
N VAL A 81 -8.27 -1.19 -1.49
CA VAL A 81 -7.58 -1.88 -2.61
C VAL A 81 -6.97 -3.21 -2.17
N VAL A 82 -6.43 -3.27 -0.95
CA VAL A 82 -5.84 -4.50 -0.41
C VAL A 82 -6.92 -5.54 -0.12
N LEU A 83 -8.03 -5.11 0.46
CA LEU A 83 -9.18 -5.98 0.72
C LEU A 83 -9.76 -6.55 -0.59
N ASP A 84 -9.95 -5.68 -1.59
CA ASP A 84 -10.47 -6.09 -2.90
C ASP A 84 -9.55 -7.15 -3.56
N LEU A 85 -8.23 -6.99 -3.45
CA LEU A 85 -7.27 -8.00 -3.95
C LEU A 85 -7.40 -9.33 -3.20
N GLN A 86 -7.58 -9.31 -1.88
CA GLN A 86 -7.79 -10.53 -1.10
C GLN A 86 -9.12 -11.22 -1.46
N GLU A 87 -10.19 -10.45 -1.61
CA GLU A 87 -11.51 -10.95 -2.04
C GLU A 87 -11.47 -11.54 -3.46
N ALA A 88 -10.59 -11.03 -4.32
CA ALA A 88 -10.27 -11.59 -5.63
C ALA A 88 -9.33 -12.81 -5.57
N GLY A 89 -9.01 -13.31 -4.38
CA GLY A 89 -8.22 -14.55 -4.19
C GLY A 89 -6.71 -14.32 -4.10
N GLN A 90 -6.24 -13.07 -4.06
CA GLN A 90 -4.81 -12.80 -3.92
C GLN A 90 -4.37 -12.96 -2.46
N LYS A 91 -3.23 -13.61 -2.26
CA LYS A 91 -2.61 -13.71 -0.94
C LYS A 91 -1.83 -12.43 -0.64
N VAL A 92 -2.22 -11.74 0.43
CA VAL A 92 -1.50 -10.58 0.97
C VAL A 92 -1.04 -10.93 2.39
N PRO A 93 0.16 -11.49 2.55
CA PRO A 93 0.61 -11.96 3.86
C PRO A 93 0.97 -10.81 4.81
N ARG A 94 1.36 -9.66 4.28
CA ARG A 94 1.82 -8.51 5.06
C ARG A 94 1.31 -7.20 4.48
N LEU A 95 0.91 -6.29 5.37
CA LEU A 95 0.53 -4.92 5.05
C LEU A 95 1.22 -3.97 6.03
N THR A 96 1.91 -2.97 5.52
CA THR A 96 2.50 -1.93 6.36
C THR A 96 1.78 -0.61 6.16
N VAL A 97 1.35 0.00 7.26
CA VAL A 97 0.85 1.37 7.30
C VAL A 97 2.04 2.30 7.52
N GLY A 98 2.48 2.96 6.46
CA GLY A 98 3.67 3.81 6.46
C GLY A 98 3.33 5.29 6.64
N GLY A 99 2.60 5.87 5.71
CA GLY A 99 2.21 7.27 5.74
C GLY A 99 0.80 7.51 5.24
N THR A 100 0.08 8.41 5.90
CA THR A 100 -1.27 8.85 5.48
C THR A 100 -1.35 10.37 5.49
N VAL A 101 -2.41 10.93 4.94
CA VAL A 101 -2.73 12.34 5.15
C VAL A 101 -3.27 12.55 6.55
N ASP A 102 -3.10 13.76 7.07
CA ASP A 102 -3.76 14.14 8.32
C ASP A 102 -5.28 14.15 8.12
N PRO A 103 -6.05 13.66 9.10
CA PRO A 103 -7.51 13.66 9.00
C PRO A 103 -8.04 15.10 8.94
N ALA A 104 -9.12 15.31 8.18
CA ALA A 104 -9.83 16.57 8.17
C ALA A 104 -10.47 16.85 9.54
N GLU A 105 -10.70 18.13 9.85
CA GLU A 105 -11.36 18.53 11.09
C GLU A 105 -12.69 17.82 11.25
N GLY A 106 -12.94 17.27 12.43
CA GLY A 106 -14.18 16.55 12.77
C GLY A 106 -14.24 15.10 12.25
N VAL A 107 -13.23 14.61 11.56
CA VAL A 107 -13.14 13.21 11.13
C VAL A 107 -12.51 12.38 12.24
N GLY A 108 -13.22 11.34 12.70
CA GLY A 108 -12.72 10.39 13.69
C GLY A 108 -11.53 9.60 13.14
N ALA A 109 -10.42 9.61 13.85
CA ALA A 109 -9.20 8.91 13.47
C ALA A 109 -8.31 8.62 14.67
N THR A 110 -7.57 7.54 14.61
CA THR A 110 -6.51 7.19 15.57
C THR A 110 -5.15 7.44 14.97
N GLN A 111 -4.31 8.24 15.62
CA GLN A 111 -2.92 8.40 15.23
C GLN A 111 -2.13 7.14 15.62
N VAL A 112 -1.56 6.46 14.63
CA VAL A 112 -0.82 5.21 14.82
C VAL A 112 0.69 5.40 14.72
N SER A 113 1.13 6.50 14.11
CA SER A 113 2.52 6.96 14.11
C SER A 113 2.59 8.47 13.90
N ARG A 114 3.78 9.05 13.93
CA ARG A 114 3.97 10.47 13.57
C ARG A 114 3.58 10.82 12.13
N ARG A 115 3.41 9.81 11.29
CA ARG A 115 3.16 9.95 9.84
C ARG A 115 1.91 9.24 9.38
N ALA A 116 1.18 8.60 10.28
CA ALA A 116 0.02 7.81 9.89
C ALA A 116 -1.13 7.90 10.87
N TYR A 117 -2.32 7.97 10.30
CA TYR A 117 -3.61 7.89 10.96
C TYR A 117 -4.43 6.75 10.35
N VAL A 118 -5.25 6.12 11.16
CA VAL A 118 -6.32 5.22 10.71
C VAL A 118 -7.63 5.91 10.98
N LEU A 119 -8.42 6.15 9.94
CA LEU A 119 -9.76 6.72 10.09
C LEU A 119 -10.70 5.68 10.72
N ASP A 120 -11.60 6.12 11.58
CA ASP A 120 -12.59 5.22 12.20
C ASP A 120 -13.39 4.46 11.14
N SER A 121 -13.67 5.10 10.00
CA SER A 121 -14.33 4.48 8.85
C SER A 121 -13.50 3.38 8.16
N GLN A 122 -12.19 3.36 8.34
CA GLN A 122 -11.28 2.36 7.76
C GLN A 122 -11.05 1.15 8.68
N VAL A 123 -11.37 1.25 9.96
CA VAL A 123 -11.15 0.15 10.91
C VAL A 123 -11.81 -1.15 10.47
N PRO A 124 -13.07 -1.18 9.98
CA PRO A 124 -13.67 -2.42 9.47
C PRO A 124 -12.90 -3.03 8.30
N THR A 125 -12.35 -2.20 7.39
CA THR A 125 -11.54 -2.67 6.26
C THR A 125 -10.24 -3.33 6.75
N TYR A 126 -9.52 -2.69 7.68
CA TYR A 126 -8.31 -3.28 8.27
C TYR A 126 -8.62 -4.56 9.05
N SER A 127 -9.75 -4.60 9.76
CA SER A 127 -10.20 -5.79 10.48
C SER A 127 -10.47 -6.96 9.51
N ALA A 128 -11.13 -6.71 8.39
CA ALA A 128 -11.38 -7.70 7.35
C ALA A 128 -10.05 -8.20 6.72
N ILE A 129 -9.13 -7.28 6.41
CA ILE A 129 -7.80 -7.62 5.87
C ILE A 129 -7.03 -8.53 6.84
N ALA A 130 -7.03 -8.21 8.14
CA ALA A 130 -6.40 -9.02 9.17
C ALA A 130 -7.10 -10.40 9.30
N GLY A 131 -8.43 -10.42 9.29
CA GLY A 131 -9.24 -11.64 9.33
C GLY A 131 -8.95 -12.59 8.16
N ASN A 132 -8.52 -12.08 7.02
CA ASN A 132 -8.07 -12.85 5.86
C ASN A 132 -6.60 -13.34 5.99
N GLY A 133 -5.99 -13.22 7.16
CA GLY A 133 -4.66 -13.76 7.44
C GLY A 133 -3.50 -12.84 7.10
N CYS A 134 -3.74 -11.53 6.94
CA CYS A 134 -2.71 -10.53 6.71
C CYS A 134 -2.14 -10.00 8.04
N ASP A 135 -0.82 -10.00 8.19
CA ASP A 135 -0.14 -9.34 9.29
C ASP A 135 -0.03 -7.83 9.00
N ILE A 136 -0.71 -7.02 9.82
CA ILE A 136 -0.77 -5.57 9.61
C ILE A 136 0.12 -4.86 10.61
N THR A 137 1.12 -4.15 10.11
CA THR A 137 2.10 -3.42 10.93
C THR A 137 2.09 -1.92 10.64
N VAL A 138 2.63 -1.16 11.57
CA VAL A 138 2.87 0.28 11.45
C VAL A 138 4.36 0.53 11.45
N GLN A 139 4.87 1.12 10.37
CA GLN A 139 6.28 1.46 10.23
C GLN A 139 6.47 2.44 9.08
N TYR A 140 7.04 3.61 9.33
CA TYR A 140 7.22 4.64 8.30
C TYR A 140 8.48 4.43 7.47
N VAL A 141 9.62 4.19 8.13
CA VAL A 141 10.91 3.84 7.52
C VAL A 141 11.43 2.54 8.07
N CYS A 142 12.30 1.85 7.34
CA CYS A 142 12.80 0.53 7.75
C CYS A 142 13.52 0.54 9.10
N ALA A 143 14.12 1.67 9.48
CA ALA A 143 14.80 1.85 10.76
C ALA A 143 13.84 2.10 11.95
N ASP A 144 12.59 2.44 11.70
CA ASP A 144 11.61 2.61 12.77
C ASP A 144 11.23 1.26 13.38
N LYS A 145 10.78 1.30 14.65
CA LYS A 145 10.20 0.13 15.29
C LYS A 145 8.96 -0.32 14.53
N CYS A 146 8.96 -1.58 14.13
CA CYS A 146 7.79 -2.24 13.54
C CYS A 146 6.82 -2.64 14.67
N GLU A 147 5.61 -2.10 14.66
CA GLU A 147 4.60 -2.39 15.67
C GLU A 147 3.31 -2.92 15.02
N PRO A 148 2.59 -3.87 15.65
CA PRO A 148 1.34 -4.36 15.10
C PRO A 148 0.27 -3.24 15.14
N LEU A 149 -0.55 -3.16 14.10
CA LEU A 149 -1.65 -2.18 14.04
C LEU A 149 -2.67 -2.39 15.16
N SER A 150 -2.88 -3.63 15.58
CA SER A 150 -3.76 -4.00 16.70
C SER A 150 -3.38 -3.37 18.06
N LYS A 151 -2.17 -2.82 18.17
CA LYS A 151 -1.77 -2.02 19.33
C LYS A 151 -2.55 -0.69 19.43
N TYR A 152 -3.00 -0.17 18.31
CA TYR A 152 -3.58 1.16 18.20
C TYR A 152 -5.08 1.16 17.95
N VAL A 153 -5.58 0.19 17.20
CA VAL A 153 -6.99 0.03 16.86
C VAL A 153 -7.43 -1.42 17.05
N SER A 154 -8.69 -1.62 17.39
CA SER A 154 -9.27 -2.97 17.49
C SER A 154 -9.53 -3.53 16.10
N LEU A 155 -8.87 -4.62 15.78
CA LEU A 155 -9.01 -5.33 14.50
C LEU A 155 -9.85 -6.60 14.69
#